data_93b83382d09f8833bc30e3ec94a72341
#
_entry.id   93b83382d09f8833bc30e3ec94a72341
#
_cell.length_a   1.000
_cell.length_b   1.000
_cell.length_c   1.000
_cell.angle_alpha   90.00
_cell.angle_beta   90.00
_cell.angle_gamma   90.00
#
_symmetry.space_group_name_H-M   'P 1'
#
loop_
_entity.id
_entity.type
_entity.pdbx_description
1 polymer ?
#
loop_
_entity_poly.entity_id
_entity_poly.type
_entity_poly.pdbx_seq_one_letter_code
_entity_poly.pdbx_strand_id
1 'polypeptide(L)'
;MRVDADDFARPCSCGREHQIAVKEILIEAGAVEKLEEEMSEGMLREYISPLVICDTNTYAATEELMEDIYDRCQVLVLDAEGLQADRHAIKIVENNMEEDIDLILAVGAGTIHDISRYIAHNYKVPFISVPTAASGDGFVTTVAAMTLDGVKKTVPSVAPICVYADTDIFSKAPQRLTAAGISDLMAKYICLADWKIANLVTGEYFCRETVKLEEKALKTVKSSIQDITEGEEDECEQLMYALILSGLAMQMIGNSRPASCAEHQVTHLWDMEVINGPLDALHGEKVSVAALLVLEEYKRIAAAITQGRCHAKPYENEDEELLKEAFGKKGLLEEIRKENEPELLETISPQHLEKCLNGIEEIIDELPSEQTMFHLLEKAGCAKTVYDIGLDESAVLPSLRLAPYTRRRLSLLRISKMLDIRGE
;
A
#
# COMPACT_ATOMS: atom_id res chain seq x y z
N MET A 1 9.03 14.50 15.79
CA MET A 1 9.42 13.14 16.30
C MET A 1 10.54 12.58 15.41
N ARG A 2 11.64 12.05 15.99
CA ARG A 2 12.71 11.37 15.24
C ARG A 2 12.57 9.86 15.41
N VAL A 3 12.56 9.12 14.32
CA VAL A 3 12.48 7.65 14.31
C VAL A 3 13.87 7.09 14.01
N ASP A 4 14.41 6.29 14.93
CA ASP A 4 15.71 5.66 14.75
C ASP A 4 15.55 4.37 13.92
N ALA A 5 16.05 4.39 12.70
CA ALA A 5 15.95 3.27 11.77
C ALA A 5 16.75 2.03 12.25
N ASP A 6 17.81 2.23 13.05
CA ASP A 6 18.62 1.15 13.61
C ASP A 6 17.82 0.27 14.58
N ASP A 7 16.74 0.80 15.17
CA ASP A 7 15.84 0.02 16.03
C ASP A 7 15.17 -1.15 15.29
N PHE A 8 15.06 -1.07 13.96
CA PHE A 8 14.40 -2.08 13.11
C PHE A 8 15.39 -3.00 12.40
N ALA A 9 16.69 -2.65 12.36
CA ALA A 9 17.75 -3.41 11.69
C ALA A 9 18.43 -4.44 12.62
N ARG A 10 17.81 -4.81 13.74
CA ARG A 10 18.38 -5.73 14.74
C ARG A 10 18.19 -7.19 14.36
N PRO A 11 19.06 -8.11 14.87
CA PRO A 11 18.83 -9.55 14.72
C PRO A 11 17.43 -9.94 15.21
N CYS A 12 16.69 -10.65 14.37
CA CYS A 12 15.29 -10.97 14.62
C CYS A 12 15.10 -12.43 15.06
N SER A 13 14.13 -12.66 15.95
CA SER A 13 13.72 -14.00 16.37
C SER A 13 13.19 -14.87 15.22
N CYS A 14 12.88 -14.30 14.05
CA CYS A 14 12.47 -15.01 12.84
C CYS A 14 13.64 -15.74 12.14
N GLY A 15 14.87 -15.56 12.59
CA GLY A 15 16.07 -16.17 12.03
C GLY A 15 16.66 -15.44 10.82
N ARG A 16 16.12 -14.27 10.45
CA ARG A 16 16.66 -13.39 9.40
C ARG A 16 17.19 -12.09 10.00
N GLU A 17 18.16 -11.50 9.34
CA GLU A 17 18.59 -10.12 9.55
C GLU A 17 17.76 -9.22 8.63
N HIS A 18 17.05 -8.25 9.22
CA HIS A 18 16.27 -7.28 8.48
C HIS A 18 17.16 -6.11 8.06
N GLN A 19 16.98 -5.67 6.83
CA GLN A 19 17.71 -4.52 6.31
C GLN A 19 16.78 -3.31 6.24
N ILE A 20 17.25 -2.18 6.78
CA ILE A 20 16.59 -0.90 6.69
C ILE A 20 17.53 0.03 5.92
N ALA A 21 17.04 0.60 4.84
CA ALA A 21 17.85 1.44 3.96
C ALA A 21 17.77 2.93 4.32
N VAL A 22 16.65 3.37 4.91
CA VAL A 22 16.47 4.76 5.35
C VAL A 22 17.38 5.04 6.55
N LYS A 23 18.08 6.18 6.54
CA LYS A 23 19.05 6.57 7.59
C LYS A 23 18.42 7.48 8.64
N GLU A 24 17.54 8.36 8.22
CA GLU A 24 16.91 9.35 9.09
C GLU A 24 15.44 9.53 8.73
N ILE A 25 14.60 9.59 9.74
CA ILE A 25 13.18 9.89 9.60
C ILE A 25 12.83 10.96 10.63
N LEU A 26 12.42 12.12 10.15
CA LEU A 26 11.99 13.25 10.96
C LEU A 26 10.52 13.55 10.66
N ILE A 27 9.70 13.58 11.71
CA ILE A 27 8.26 13.88 11.63
C ILE A 27 8.01 14.98 12.67
N GLU A 28 8.01 16.23 12.28
CA GLU A 28 7.75 17.36 13.17
C GLU A 28 7.58 18.65 12.34
N ALA A 29 7.02 19.69 12.96
CA ALA A 29 6.99 21.01 12.36
C ALA A 29 8.41 21.54 12.13
N GLY A 30 8.66 22.19 11.00
CA GLY A 30 9.99 22.66 10.61
C GLY A 30 10.93 21.56 10.09
N ALA A 31 10.41 20.38 9.73
CA ALA A 31 11.26 19.32 9.17
C ALA A 31 11.91 19.71 7.84
N VAL A 32 11.26 20.54 7.02
CA VAL A 32 11.85 21.05 5.77
C VAL A 32 12.96 22.09 6.01
N GLU A 33 12.93 22.85 7.11
CA GLU A 33 14.03 23.71 7.52
C GLU A 33 15.29 22.87 7.85
N LYS A 34 15.08 21.70 8.48
CA LYS A 34 16.18 20.76 8.73
C LYS A 34 16.73 20.15 7.45
N LEU A 35 15.86 19.84 6.48
CA LEU A 35 16.32 19.39 5.16
C LEU A 35 17.21 20.47 4.50
N GLU A 36 16.83 21.74 4.57
CA GLU A 36 17.63 22.85 4.05
C GLU A 36 19.01 22.95 4.75
N GLU A 37 19.04 22.85 6.10
CA GLU A 37 20.30 22.81 6.85
C GLU A 37 21.18 21.64 6.39
N GLU A 38 20.63 20.44 6.23
CA GLU A 38 21.36 19.26 5.77
C GLU A 38 21.90 19.41 4.34
N MET A 39 21.14 20.04 3.44
CA MET A 39 21.58 20.34 2.07
C MET A 39 22.65 21.45 2.02
N SER A 40 22.64 22.37 2.96
CA SER A 40 23.58 23.51 3.00
C SER A 40 24.88 23.15 3.68
N GLU A 41 24.84 22.56 4.86
CA GLU A 41 25.97 22.38 5.77
C GLU A 41 26.12 20.93 6.28
N GLY A 42 25.07 20.09 6.13
CA GLY A 42 24.99 18.75 6.68
C GLY A 42 25.44 17.63 5.75
N MET A 43 24.84 16.45 5.92
CA MET A 43 25.20 15.24 5.18
C MET A 43 24.82 15.28 3.70
N LEU A 44 23.88 16.14 3.33
CA LEU A 44 23.37 16.25 1.94
C LEU A 44 24.09 17.30 1.12
N ARG A 45 25.03 18.07 1.69
CA ARG A 45 25.79 19.12 0.98
C ARG A 45 26.68 18.62 -0.16
N GLU A 46 26.94 17.32 -0.21
CA GLU A 46 27.74 16.71 -1.29
C GLU A 46 26.99 16.61 -2.61
N TYR A 47 25.64 16.64 -2.57
CA TYR A 47 24.80 16.62 -3.75
C TYR A 47 24.68 18.04 -4.33
N ILE A 48 25.13 18.19 -5.57
CA ILE A 48 25.27 19.51 -6.22
C ILE A 48 24.27 19.74 -7.35
N SER A 49 23.61 18.70 -7.80
CA SER A 49 22.60 18.73 -8.89
C SER A 49 21.29 18.06 -8.45
N PRO A 50 20.62 18.53 -7.38
CA PRO A 50 19.39 17.92 -6.90
C PRO A 50 18.20 18.25 -7.80
N LEU A 51 17.31 17.25 -7.99
CA LEU A 51 16.05 17.35 -8.71
C LEU A 51 14.88 17.22 -7.75
N VAL A 52 13.99 18.22 -7.70
CA VAL A 52 12.68 18.11 -7.07
C VAL A 52 11.67 17.60 -8.07
N ILE A 53 10.91 16.57 -7.70
CA ILE A 53 9.73 16.10 -8.42
C ILE A 53 8.52 16.35 -7.54
N CYS A 54 7.57 17.15 -8.04
CA CYS A 54 6.30 17.47 -7.40
C CYS A 54 5.19 17.56 -8.46
N ASP A 55 3.97 17.79 -8.04
CA ASP A 55 2.86 18.15 -8.93
C ASP A 55 2.35 19.57 -8.65
N THR A 56 1.45 20.07 -9.47
CA THR A 56 0.93 21.44 -9.36
C THR A 56 0.27 21.74 -8.01
N ASN A 57 -0.37 20.74 -7.38
CA ASN A 57 -0.99 20.90 -6.07
C ASN A 57 0.05 20.89 -4.95
N THR A 58 1.01 19.96 -5.02
CA THR A 58 2.03 19.81 -3.99
C THR A 58 3.06 20.93 -4.06
N TYR A 59 3.40 21.42 -5.26
CA TYR A 59 4.20 22.64 -5.42
C TYR A 59 3.54 23.85 -4.72
N ALA A 60 2.26 24.12 -5.04
CA ALA A 60 1.54 25.23 -4.43
C ALA A 60 1.39 25.12 -2.89
N ALA A 61 1.33 23.88 -2.36
CA ALA A 61 1.23 23.64 -0.93
C ALA A 61 2.57 23.82 -0.18
N THR A 62 3.70 23.79 -0.90
CA THR A 62 5.04 23.80 -0.30
C THR A 62 5.91 24.97 -0.74
N GLU A 63 5.45 25.78 -1.73
CA GLU A 63 6.21 26.85 -2.35
C GLU A 63 6.82 27.81 -1.32
N GLU A 64 6.03 28.29 -0.35
CA GLU A 64 6.48 29.24 0.67
C GLU A 64 7.49 28.61 1.66
N LEU A 65 7.27 27.35 2.08
CA LEU A 65 8.12 26.69 3.07
C LEU A 65 9.40 26.09 2.48
N MET A 66 9.44 25.87 1.17
CA MET A 66 10.57 25.25 0.46
C MET A 66 11.24 26.16 -0.55
N GLU A 67 10.99 27.48 -0.52
CA GLU A 67 11.52 28.46 -1.50
C GLU A 67 13.05 28.33 -1.65
N ASP A 68 13.80 28.32 -0.53
CA ASP A 68 15.25 28.23 -0.52
C ASP A 68 15.78 26.88 -1.06
N ILE A 69 15.02 25.79 -0.92
CA ILE A 69 15.35 24.48 -1.50
C ILE A 69 15.08 24.51 -2.99
N TYR A 70 13.95 25.07 -3.43
CA TYR A 70 13.58 25.16 -4.85
C TYR A 70 14.58 26.02 -5.64
N ASP A 71 15.08 27.10 -5.07
CA ASP A 71 16.09 27.95 -5.69
C ASP A 71 17.44 27.25 -5.96
N ARG A 72 17.72 26.14 -5.28
CA ARG A 72 18.95 25.35 -5.39
C ARG A 72 18.81 24.09 -6.23
N CYS A 73 17.60 23.75 -6.64
CA CYS A 73 17.28 22.50 -7.32
C CYS A 73 16.76 22.75 -8.73
N GLN A 74 16.94 21.78 -9.61
CA GLN A 74 16.02 21.68 -10.73
C GLN A 74 14.63 21.30 -10.18
N VAL A 75 13.56 21.99 -10.57
CA VAL A 75 12.19 21.68 -10.12
C VAL A 75 11.36 21.23 -11.32
N LEU A 76 10.85 20.01 -11.25
CA LEU A 76 9.90 19.47 -12.23
C LEU A 76 8.52 19.37 -11.60
N VAL A 77 7.62 20.24 -12.07
CA VAL A 77 6.22 20.28 -11.63
C VAL A 77 5.36 19.52 -12.65
N LEU A 78 4.84 18.39 -12.27
CA LEU A 78 3.93 17.59 -13.09
C LEU A 78 2.51 18.14 -12.98
N ASP A 79 1.70 17.98 -14.03
CA ASP A 79 0.28 18.32 -13.97
C ASP A 79 -0.44 17.31 -13.04
N ALA A 80 -1.09 17.81 -11.97
CA ALA A 80 -1.80 16.95 -11.03
C ALA A 80 -3.08 16.33 -11.61
N GLU A 81 -3.65 16.93 -12.68
CA GLU A 81 -4.88 16.40 -13.29
C GLU A 81 -4.63 15.06 -13.98
N GLY A 82 -5.24 13.99 -13.44
CA GLY A 82 -5.10 12.64 -13.98
C GLY A 82 -3.71 12.02 -13.82
N LEU A 83 -2.83 12.59 -12.98
CA LEU A 83 -1.48 12.08 -12.76
C LEU A 83 -1.51 10.67 -12.16
N GLN A 84 -0.84 9.76 -12.82
CA GLN A 84 -0.64 8.38 -12.37
C GLN A 84 0.84 8.02 -12.38
N ALA A 85 1.25 7.11 -11.51
CA ALA A 85 2.58 6.53 -11.54
C ALA A 85 2.67 5.51 -12.69
N ASP A 86 2.88 5.99 -13.91
CA ASP A 86 2.87 5.22 -15.15
C ASP A 86 4.02 5.56 -16.10
N ARG A 87 4.07 4.90 -17.26
CA ARG A 87 5.08 5.19 -18.29
C ARG A 87 5.02 6.61 -18.85
N HIS A 88 3.85 7.24 -18.82
CA HIS A 88 3.69 8.60 -19.33
C HIS A 88 4.37 9.59 -18.40
N ALA A 89 4.07 9.52 -17.10
CA ALA A 89 4.71 10.36 -16.10
C ALA A 89 6.24 10.14 -16.04
N ILE A 90 6.69 8.87 -16.12
CA ILE A 90 8.13 8.57 -16.20
C ILE A 90 8.78 9.29 -17.37
N LYS A 91 8.21 9.20 -18.59
CA LYS A 91 8.75 9.87 -19.77
C LYS A 91 8.76 11.38 -19.65
N ILE A 92 7.77 11.98 -19.01
CA ILE A 92 7.79 13.44 -18.76
C ILE A 92 9.01 13.80 -17.92
N VAL A 93 9.27 13.07 -16.82
CA VAL A 93 10.44 13.31 -15.99
C VAL A 93 11.72 13.08 -16.77
N GLU A 94 11.89 11.93 -17.43
CA GLU A 94 13.09 11.57 -18.19
C GLU A 94 13.43 12.56 -19.31
N ASN A 95 12.41 13.14 -19.97
CA ASN A 95 12.62 14.11 -21.04
C ASN A 95 12.97 15.53 -20.57
N ASN A 96 12.74 15.83 -19.30
CA ASN A 96 12.91 17.20 -18.76
C ASN A 96 13.96 17.28 -17.65
N MET A 97 14.42 16.16 -17.08
CA MET A 97 15.49 16.16 -16.09
C MET A 97 16.86 16.38 -16.75
N GLU A 98 17.74 17.05 -16.04
CA GLU A 98 19.14 17.26 -16.46
C GLU A 98 19.94 15.96 -16.38
N GLU A 99 21.04 15.86 -17.15
CA GLU A 99 21.81 14.62 -17.27
C GLU A 99 22.66 14.30 -16.03
N ASP A 100 23.02 15.31 -15.24
CA ASP A 100 23.96 15.23 -14.11
C ASP A 100 23.26 15.19 -12.73
N ILE A 101 21.96 14.88 -12.69
CA ILE A 101 21.21 14.75 -11.45
C ILE A 101 21.88 13.73 -10.52
N ASP A 102 22.13 14.12 -9.27
CA ASP A 102 22.81 13.31 -8.26
C ASP A 102 21.95 13.02 -7.01
N LEU A 103 20.79 13.69 -6.86
CA LEU A 103 19.82 13.49 -5.80
C LEU A 103 18.41 13.78 -6.31
N ILE A 104 17.40 13.05 -5.84
CA ILE A 104 15.99 13.34 -6.11
C ILE A 104 15.27 13.66 -4.79
N LEU A 105 14.49 14.75 -4.77
CA LEU A 105 13.55 15.07 -3.69
C LEU A 105 12.13 14.79 -4.19
N ALA A 106 11.45 13.81 -3.58
CA ALA A 106 10.06 13.49 -3.85
C ALA A 106 9.18 14.35 -2.95
N VAL A 107 8.64 15.46 -3.47
CA VAL A 107 7.79 16.39 -2.71
C VAL A 107 6.34 16.14 -3.11
N GLY A 108 5.63 15.30 -2.35
CA GLY A 108 4.28 14.93 -2.74
C GLY A 108 3.65 13.79 -1.95
N ALA A 109 2.54 13.29 -2.47
CA ALA A 109 1.88 12.08 -1.97
C ALA A 109 2.40 10.81 -2.65
N GLY A 110 1.70 9.69 -2.52
CA GLY A 110 2.14 8.38 -3.00
C GLY A 110 2.54 8.33 -4.47
N THR A 111 1.78 8.96 -5.36
CA THR A 111 2.07 8.97 -6.81
C THR A 111 3.42 9.60 -7.14
N ILE A 112 3.71 10.76 -6.53
CA ILE A 112 5.01 11.44 -6.70
C ILE A 112 6.14 10.58 -6.14
N HIS A 113 5.94 9.93 -5.00
CA HIS A 113 6.94 9.03 -4.42
C HIS A 113 7.21 7.81 -5.31
N ASP A 114 6.20 7.20 -5.90
CA ASP A 114 6.37 6.05 -6.79
C ASP A 114 7.10 6.42 -8.09
N ILE A 115 6.78 7.56 -8.70
CA ILE A 115 7.50 8.11 -9.85
C ILE A 115 8.96 8.37 -9.46
N SER A 116 9.19 9.12 -8.38
CA SER A 116 10.52 9.55 -7.94
C SER A 116 11.45 8.37 -7.63
N ARG A 117 10.95 7.39 -6.85
CA ARG A 117 11.76 6.21 -6.51
C ARG A 117 12.03 5.29 -7.70
N TYR A 118 11.08 5.22 -8.66
CA TYR A 118 11.29 4.47 -9.90
C TYR A 118 12.40 5.11 -10.74
N ILE A 119 12.38 6.43 -10.89
CA ILE A 119 13.46 7.19 -11.55
C ILE A 119 14.79 7.03 -10.79
N ALA A 120 14.79 7.23 -9.47
CA ALA A 120 15.97 7.07 -8.62
C ALA A 120 16.61 5.68 -8.77
N HIS A 121 15.79 4.62 -8.83
CA HIS A 121 16.27 3.26 -9.05
C HIS A 121 16.93 3.07 -10.42
N ASN A 122 16.30 3.57 -11.48
CA ASN A 122 16.78 3.40 -12.85
C ASN A 122 18.07 4.19 -13.11
N TYR A 123 18.17 5.40 -12.57
CA TYR A 123 19.31 6.27 -12.72
C TYR A 123 20.40 6.05 -11.66
N LYS A 124 20.12 5.19 -10.65
CA LYS A 124 21.02 4.84 -9.53
C LYS A 124 21.44 6.06 -8.71
N VAL A 125 20.54 6.97 -8.51
CA VAL A 125 20.69 8.14 -7.64
C VAL A 125 19.88 7.94 -6.36
N PRO A 126 20.31 8.46 -5.20
CA PRO A 126 19.50 8.42 -3.99
C PRO A 126 18.29 9.34 -4.12
N PHE A 127 17.29 9.11 -3.28
CA PHE A 127 16.20 10.06 -3.15
C PHE A 127 15.82 10.32 -1.69
N ILE A 128 15.21 11.47 -1.46
CA ILE A 128 14.67 11.93 -0.19
C ILE A 128 13.15 11.98 -0.31
N SER A 129 12.48 11.55 0.74
CA SER A 129 11.02 11.63 0.86
C SER A 129 10.62 12.90 1.62
N VAL A 130 9.78 13.72 1.00
CA VAL A 130 9.10 14.87 1.62
C VAL A 130 7.59 14.68 1.44
N PRO A 131 6.94 13.95 2.38
CA PRO A 131 5.50 13.69 2.29
C PRO A 131 4.69 14.96 2.49
N THR A 132 3.76 15.25 1.57
CA THR A 132 2.85 16.41 1.68
C THR A 132 1.46 16.04 2.19
N ALA A 133 1.19 14.78 2.44
CA ALA A 133 -0.05 14.27 3.02
C ALA A 133 0.19 12.90 3.66
N ALA A 134 -0.46 12.63 4.80
CA ALA A 134 -0.47 11.30 5.43
C ALA A 134 -1.51 10.38 4.75
N SER A 135 -1.29 10.03 3.46
CA SER A 135 -2.28 9.42 2.57
C SER A 135 -2.07 7.93 2.27
N GLY A 136 -0.98 7.33 2.72
CA GLY A 136 -0.66 5.91 2.51
C GLY A 136 0.71 5.55 3.07
N ASP A 137 1.06 4.27 3.06
CA ASP A 137 2.26 3.72 3.70
C ASP A 137 3.49 3.61 2.76
N GLY A 138 3.38 4.18 1.56
CA GLY A 138 4.40 4.05 0.51
C GLY A 138 5.68 4.86 0.70
N PHE A 139 5.79 5.76 1.68
CA PHE A 139 6.87 6.76 1.74
C PHE A 139 8.27 6.17 1.89
N VAL A 140 8.43 5.09 2.65
CA VAL A 140 9.73 4.48 2.93
C VAL A 140 9.91 3.08 2.33
N THR A 141 9.04 2.63 1.44
CA THR A 141 9.12 1.27 0.87
C THR A 141 10.27 1.13 -0.14
N THR A 142 10.64 -0.12 -0.42
CA THR A 142 11.60 -0.50 -1.47
C THR A 142 10.93 -0.91 -2.78
N VAL A 143 9.64 -0.64 -2.92
CA VAL A 143 8.86 -0.99 -4.11
C VAL A 143 8.05 0.21 -4.59
N ALA A 144 7.80 0.30 -5.88
CA ALA A 144 6.94 1.30 -6.51
C ALA A 144 5.67 0.63 -7.06
N ALA A 145 4.51 1.23 -6.81
CA ALA A 145 3.22 0.75 -7.33
C ALA A 145 2.92 1.42 -8.67
N MET A 146 3.46 0.86 -9.75
CA MET A 146 3.42 1.43 -11.10
C MET A 146 2.30 0.82 -11.96
N THR A 147 1.70 1.64 -12.83
CA THR A 147 0.86 1.14 -13.93
C THR A 147 1.70 1.02 -15.19
N LEU A 148 2.08 -0.19 -15.55
CA LEU A 148 2.92 -0.47 -16.71
C LEU A 148 2.13 -1.29 -17.73
N ASP A 149 1.94 -0.73 -18.93
CA ASP A 149 1.21 -1.38 -20.03
C ASP A 149 -0.22 -1.83 -19.63
N GLY A 150 -0.89 -1.01 -18.80
CA GLY A 150 -2.25 -1.26 -18.31
C GLY A 150 -2.36 -2.26 -17.15
N VAL A 151 -1.23 -2.78 -16.66
CA VAL A 151 -1.18 -3.68 -15.50
C VAL A 151 -0.62 -2.95 -14.30
N LYS A 152 -1.33 -3.00 -13.17
CA LYS A 152 -0.81 -2.51 -11.89
C LYS A 152 0.24 -3.49 -11.36
N LYS A 153 1.48 -3.05 -11.29
CA LYS A 153 2.63 -3.86 -10.86
C LYS A 153 3.33 -3.24 -9.65
N THR A 154 3.72 -4.08 -8.71
CA THR A 154 4.65 -3.67 -7.66
C THR A 154 6.06 -3.96 -8.15
N VAL A 155 6.79 -2.91 -8.48
CA VAL A 155 8.12 -2.98 -9.10
C VAL A 155 9.18 -2.83 -8.00
N PRO A 156 10.17 -3.73 -7.91
CA PRO A 156 11.33 -3.52 -7.04
C PRO A 156 12.01 -2.19 -7.35
N SER A 157 12.32 -1.44 -6.31
CA SER A 157 12.87 -0.09 -6.42
C SER A 157 13.79 0.21 -5.22
N VAL A 158 13.93 1.47 -4.84
CA VAL A 158 14.78 1.93 -3.73
C VAL A 158 13.96 2.64 -2.65
N ALA A 159 14.39 2.49 -1.39
CA ALA A 159 13.89 3.31 -0.30
C ALA A 159 14.55 4.70 -0.33
N PRO A 160 13.91 5.73 0.26
CA PRO A 160 14.59 7.01 0.47
C PRO A 160 15.75 6.87 1.44
N ILE A 161 16.77 7.70 1.29
CA ILE A 161 17.86 7.76 2.26
C ILE A 161 17.45 8.50 3.53
N CYS A 162 16.56 9.51 3.40
CA CYS A 162 15.98 10.28 4.52
C CYS A 162 14.52 10.60 4.24
N VAL A 163 13.76 10.86 5.32
CA VAL A 163 12.37 11.34 5.27
C VAL A 163 12.28 12.60 6.11
N TYR A 164 11.76 13.67 5.52
CA TYR A 164 11.44 14.92 6.18
C TYR A 164 9.93 15.17 6.03
N ALA A 165 9.16 14.67 6.99
CA ALA A 165 7.71 14.83 7.06
C ALA A 165 7.38 16.04 7.92
N ASP A 166 7.12 17.16 7.27
CA ASP A 166 6.84 18.41 7.94
C ASP A 166 5.37 18.52 8.31
N THR A 167 5.08 18.63 9.61
CA THR A 167 3.71 18.73 10.15
C THR A 167 2.99 19.96 9.61
N ASP A 168 3.71 21.08 9.41
CA ASP A 168 3.14 22.31 8.83
C ASP A 168 2.67 22.14 7.38
N ILE A 169 3.11 21.08 6.70
CA ILE A 169 2.69 20.73 5.34
C ILE A 169 1.60 19.66 5.38
N PHE A 170 1.92 18.46 5.89
CA PHE A 170 1.02 17.32 5.70
C PHE A 170 -0.25 17.38 6.55
N SER A 171 -0.27 18.11 7.70
CA SER A 171 -1.48 18.30 8.52
C SER A 171 -2.52 19.15 7.81
N LYS A 172 -2.09 20.04 6.89
CA LYS A 172 -2.95 20.91 6.11
C LYS A 172 -3.47 20.27 4.80
N ALA A 173 -3.08 19.01 4.55
CA ALA A 173 -3.56 18.28 3.38
C ALA A 173 -5.09 18.12 3.41
N PRO A 174 -5.74 18.01 2.23
CA PRO A 174 -7.16 17.76 2.17
C PRO A 174 -7.57 16.54 3.01
N GLN A 175 -8.65 16.67 3.82
CA GLN A 175 -9.18 15.60 4.67
C GLN A 175 -9.36 14.25 3.94
N ARG A 176 -9.70 14.29 2.65
CA ARG A 176 -9.82 13.11 1.80
C ARG A 176 -8.52 12.29 1.74
N LEU A 177 -7.35 12.95 1.77
CA LEU A 177 -6.04 12.28 1.77
C LEU A 177 -5.72 11.67 3.15
N THR A 178 -6.05 12.36 4.22
CA THR A 178 -5.93 11.84 5.60
C THR A 178 -6.81 10.59 5.79
N ALA A 179 -8.06 10.65 5.34
CA ALA A 179 -8.97 9.50 5.34
C ALA A 179 -8.42 8.33 4.52
N ALA A 180 -7.78 8.60 3.38
CA ALA A 180 -7.11 7.58 2.57
C ALA A 180 -5.98 6.88 3.33
N GLY A 181 -5.17 7.61 4.10
CA GLY A 181 -4.12 7.03 4.94
C GLY A 181 -4.65 6.19 6.10
N ILE A 182 -5.73 6.66 6.74
CA ILE A 182 -6.40 5.87 7.79
C ILE A 182 -6.92 4.56 7.21
N SER A 183 -7.58 4.60 6.04
CA SER A 183 -8.10 3.39 5.41
C SER A 183 -7.01 2.42 5.02
N ASP A 184 -5.90 2.91 4.49
CA ASP A 184 -4.74 2.08 4.14
C ASP A 184 -4.20 1.34 5.38
N LEU A 185 -4.10 2.01 6.52
CA LEU A 185 -3.73 1.35 7.78
C LEU A 185 -4.80 0.37 8.27
N MET A 186 -6.09 0.74 8.27
CA MET A 186 -7.15 -0.17 8.74
C MET A 186 -7.20 -1.47 7.92
N ALA A 187 -6.86 -1.42 6.66
CA ALA A 187 -6.77 -2.60 5.78
C ALA A 187 -5.70 -3.62 6.22
N LYS A 188 -4.73 -3.23 7.05
CA LYS A 188 -3.69 -4.14 7.58
C LYS A 188 -4.27 -5.29 8.42
N TYR A 189 -5.47 -5.15 8.99
CA TYR A 189 -6.17 -6.26 9.61
C TYR A 189 -6.31 -7.43 8.62
N ILE A 190 -6.71 -7.17 7.38
CA ILE A 190 -6.91 -8.19 6.34
C ILE A 190 -5.58 -8.80 5.91
N CYS A 191 -4.60 -7.97 5.54
CA CYS A 191 -3.34 -8.50 5.01
C CYS A 191 -2.54 -9.29 6.06
N LEU A 192 -2.61 -8.92 7.34
CA LEU A 192 -1.97 -9.68 8.41
C LEU A 192 -2.66 -11.03 8.64
N ALA A 193 -3.99 -11.09 8.56
CA ALA A 193 -4.73 -12.36 8.60
C ALA A 193 -4.34 -13.26 7.42
N ASP A 194 -4.30 -12.72 6.20
CA ASP A 194 -3.86 -13.44 5.02
C ASP A 194 -2.43 -13.96 5.14
N TRP A 195 -1.52 -13.18 5.74
CA TRP A 195 -0.15 -13.63 5.94
C TRP A 195 -0.06 -14.76 6.99
N LYS A 196 -0.81 -14.67 8.09
CA LYS A 196 -0.94 -15.75 9.09
C LYS A 196 -1.51 -17.02 8.45
N ILE A 197 -2.57 -16.90 7.63
CA ILE A 197 -3.22 -18.00 6.92
C ILE A 197 -2.27 -18.64 5.90
N ALA A 198 -1.55 -17.84 5.11
CA ALA A 198 -0.58 -18.38 4.16
C ALA A 198 0.56 -19.14 4.86
N ASN A 199 1.06 -18.63 6.00
CA ASN A 199 2.03 -19.35 6.82
C ASN A 199 1.46 -20.68 7.34
N LEU A 200 0.22 -20.68 7.85
CA LEU A 200 -0.46 -21.87 8.35
C LEU A 200 -0.63 -22.94 7.26
N VAL A 201 -1.06 -22.52 6.05
CA VAL A 201 -1.42 -23.44 4.96
C VAL A 201 -0.21 -23.93 4.17
N THR A 202 0.81 -23.09 3.99
CA THR A 202 1.94 -23.42 3.11
C THR A 202 3.31 -23.38 3.78
N GLY A 203 3.41 -22.91 5.03
CA GLY A 203 4.68 -22.64 5.67
C GLY A 203 5.40 -21.41 5.09
N GLU A 204 4.68 -20.51 4.38
CA GLU A 204 5.24 -19.24 3.91
C GLU A 204 5.95 -18.51 5.05
N TYR A 205 7.09 -17.91 4.73
CA TYR A 205 7.85 -17.14 5.72
C TYR A 205 6.97 -16.09 6.42
N PHE A 206 7.10 -16.04 7.74
CA PHE A 206 6.33 -15.16 8.59
C PHE A 206 7.22 -14.55 9.69
N CYS A 207 7.17 -13.23 9.88
CA CYS A 207 7.94 -12.56 10.90
C CYS A 207 7.02 -11.92 11.95
N ARG A 208 7.07 -12.45 13.17
CA ARG A 208 6.25 -11.94 14.27
C ARG A 208 6.60 -10.50 14.69
N GLU A 209 7.86 -10.11 14.57
CA GLU A 209 8.28 -8.74 14.94
C GLU A 209 7.74 -7.72 13.95
N THR A 210 7.72 -8.06 12.65
CA THR A 210 7.07 -7.23 11.63
C THR A 210 5.57 -7.11 11.85
N VAL A 211 4.89 -8.21 12.22
CA VAL A 211 3.46 -8.18 12.56
C VAL A 211 3.18 -7.27 13.77
N LYS A 212 4.00 -7.34 14.83
CA LYS A 212 3.86 -6.45 15.99
C LYS A 212 4.02 -4.98 15.62
N LEU A 213 4.86 -4.68 14.63
CA LEU A 213 5.05 -3.32 14.15
C LEU A 213 3.78 -2.78 13.49
N GLU A 214 3.15 -3.59 12.62
CA GLU A 214 1.86 -3.27 12.01
C GLU A 214 0.73 -3.18 13.05
N GLU A 215 0.67 -4.11 14.01
CA GLU A 215 -0.30 -4.06 15.10
C GLU A 215 -0.13 -2.80 15.98
N LYS A 216 1.12 -2.33 16.17
CA LYS A 216 1.40 -1.06 16.85
C LYS A 216 0.85 0.11 16.03
N ALA A 217 1.10 0.15 14.72
CA ALA A 217 0.60 1.17 13.82
C ALA A 217 -0.94 1.25 13.84
N LEU A 218 -1.62 0.09 13.70
CA LEU A 218 -3.07 -0.04 13.81
C LEU A 218 -3.62 0.49 15.14
N LYS A 219 -2.98 0.12 16.25
CA LYS A 219 -3.43 0.54 17.59
C LYS A 219 -3.30 2.04 17.78
N THR A 220 -2.20 2.63 17.32
CA THR A 220 -1.95 4.08 17.40
C THR A 220 -3.08 4.84 16.71
N VAL A 221 -3.37 4.54 15.45
CA VAL A 221 -4.39 5.26 14.68
C VAL A 221 -5.80 4.98 15.18
N LYS A 222 -6.13 3.72 15.51
CA LYS A 222 -7.47 3.37 16.02
C LYS A 222 -7.88 4.17 17.25
N SER A 223 -6.94 4.50 18.13
CA SER A 223 -7.24 5.27 19.35
C SER A 223 -7.48 6.76 19.09
N SER A 224 -6.98 7.32 18.00
CA SER A 224 -6.96 8.75 17.72
C SER A 224 -7.71 9.12 16.42
N ILE A 225 -8.51 8.22 15.82
CA ILE A 225 -9.19 8.46 14.54
C ILE A 225 -9.95 9.80 14.52
N GLN A 226 -10.67 10.13 15.59
CA GLN A 226 -11.46 11.35 15.63
C GLN A 226 -10.57 12.60 15.63
N ASP A 227 -9.56 12.63 16.48
CA ASP A 227 -8.67 13.78 16.64
C ASP A 227 -7.84 13.99 15.35
N ILE A 228 -7.40 12.87 14.71
CA ILE A 228 -6.79 12.91 13.37
C ILE A 228 -7.74 13.53 12.34
N THR A 229 -9.02 13.13 12.38
CA THR A 229 -10.04 13.62 11.45
C THR A 229 -10.38 15.09 11.69
N GLU A 230 -10.28 15.57 12.93
CA GLU A 230 -10.43 16.98 13.31
C GLU A 230 -9.20 17.83 12.97
N GLY A 231 -8.09 17.20 12.55
CA GLY A 231 -6.89 17.88 12.09
C GLY A 231 -5.94 18.30 13.22
N GLU A 232 -6.04 17.66 14.39
CA GLU A 232 -5.11 17.89 15.48
C GLU A 232 -3.69 17.49 15.06
N GLU A 233 -2.74 18.41 15.16
CA GLU A 233 -1.38 18.24 14.62
C GLU A 233 -0.64 17.05 15.22
N ASP A 234 -0.69 16.88 16.55
CA ASP A 234 -0.03 15.76 17.24
C ASP A 234 -0.57 14.40 16.76
N GLU A 235 -1.87 14.29 16.50
CA GLU A 235 -2.53 13.09 16.02
C GLU A 235 -2.28 12.86 14.53
N CYS A 236 -2.14 13.93 13.74
CA CYS A 236 -1.68 13.85 12.35
C CYS A 236 -0.23 13.31 12.27
N GLU A 237 0.65 13.72 13.19
CA GLU A 237 1.99 13.13 13.34
C GLU A 237 1.94 11.65 13.70
N GLN A 238 1.01 11.23 14.57
CA GLN A 238 0.82 9.81 14.91
C GLN A 238 0.34 9.00 13.70
N LEU A 239 -0.51 9.55 12.84
CA LEU A 239 -0.91 8.92 11.58
C LEU A 239 0.30 8.76 10.64
N MET A 240 1.05 9.83 10.41
CA MET A 240 2.27 9.79 9.58
C MET A 240 3.27 8.76 10.13
N TYR A 241 3.49 8.76 11.44
CA TYR A 241 4.35 7.78 12.09
C TYR A 241 3.87 6.34 11.87
N ALA A 242 2.57 6.07 12.00
CA ALA A 242 2.00 4.74 11.79
C ALA A 242 2.16 4.28 10.33
N LEU A 243 1.96 5.17 9.35
CA LEU A 243 2.19 4.89 7.92
C LEU A 243 3.66 4.58 7.64
N ILE A 244 4.58 5.31 8.26
CA ILE A 244 6.02 5.05 8.15
C ILE A 244 6.39 3.71 8.80
N LEU A 245 5.79 3.34 9.94
CA LEU A 245 6.00 2.02 10.55
C LEU A 245 5.60 0.89 9.61
N SER A 246 4.47 1.02 8.89
CA SER A 246 4.05 0.06 7.87
C SER A 246 5.06 -0.02 6.71
N GLY A 247 5.55 1.12 6.23
CA GLY A 247 6.62 1.16 5.22
C GLY A 247 7.92 0.50 5.68
N LEU A 248 8.31 0.68 6.94
CA LEU A 248 9.48 0.00 7.54
C LEU A 248 9.24 -1.51 7.67
N ALA A 249 8.02 -1.94 8.01
CA ALA A 249 7.64 -3.35 8.01
C ALA A 249 7.84 -3.99 6.61
N MET A 250 7.51 -3.27 5.55
CA MET A 250 7.79 -3.69 4.17
C MET A 250 9.30 -3.78 3.87
N GLN A 251 10.11 -2.84 4.34
CA GLN A 251 11.57 -2.93 4.20
C GLN A 251 12.13 -4.15 4.93
N MET A 252 11.70 -4.42 6.17
CA MET A 252 12.13 -5.58 6.95
C MET A 252 11.90 -6.90 6.21
N ILE A 253 10.84 -7.01 5.44
CA ILE A 253 10.50 -8.24 4.69
C ILE A 253 11.07 -8.22 3.26
N GLY A 254 11.41 -7.04 2.74
CA GLY A 254 11.88 -6.85 1.37
C GLY A 254 10.77 -6.91 0.32
N ASN A 255 9.52 -6.84 0.74
CA ASN A 255 8.35 -6.76 -0.13
C ASN A 255 7.12 -6.28 0.65
N SER A 256 5.99 -6.04 -0.04
CA SER A 256 4.76 -5.51 0.55
C SER A 256 3.87 -6.56 1.24
N ARG A 257 4.39 -7.74 1.59
CA ARG A 257 3.59 -8.80 2.25
C ARG A 257 2.95 -8.36 3.57
N PRO A 258 3.62 -7.60 4.45
CA PRO A 258 3.02 -7.15 5.70
C PRO A 258 1.87 -6.16 5.53
N ALA A 259 1.84 -5.45 4.41
CA ALA A 259 1.00 -4.27 4.22
C ALA A 259 -0.07 -4.40 3.14
N SER A 260 -0.07 -5.48 2.34
CA SER A 260 -0.93 -5.58 1.15
C SER A 260 -1.28 -7.03 0.85
N CYS A 261 -2.56 -7.38 0.74
CA CYS A 261 -3.00 -8.71 0.31
C CYS A 261 -4.35 -8.65 -0.44
N ALA A 262 -5.39 -9.36 0.00
CA ALA A 262 -6.67 -9.49 -0.70
C ALA A 262 -7.34 -8.13 -0.97
N GLU A 263 -7.35 -7.24 0.00
CA GLU A 263 -7.92 -5.89 -0.12
C GLU A 263 -7.21 -5.08 -1.23
N HIS A 264 -5.89 -5.18 -1.30
CA HIS A 264 -5.13 -4.54 -2.38
C HIS A 264 -5.25 -5.29 -3.71
N GLN A 265 -5.43 -6.60 -3.70
CA GLN A 265 -5.73 -7.34 -4.93
C GLN A 265 -7.04 -6.84 -5.57
N VAL A 266 -8.06 -6.57 -4.75
CA VAL A 266 -9.33 -5.98 -5.21
C VAL A 266 -9.10 -4.55 -5.73
N THR A 267 -8.38 -3.72 -4.98
CA THR A 267 -8.05 -2.33 -5.38
C THR A 267 -7.28 -2.30 -6.71
N HIS A 268 -6.27 -3.15 -6.86
CA HIS A 268 -5.49 -3.22 -8.11
C HIS A 268 -6.33 -3.72 -9.29
N LEU A 269 -7.31 -4.60 -9.07
CA LEU A 269 -8.25 -5.01 -10.12
C LEU A 269 -9.04 -3.81 -10.64
N TRP A 270 -9.53 -2.96 -9.74
CA TRP A 270 -10.24 -1.74 -10.11
C TRP A 270 -9.32 -0.72 -10.82
N ASP A 271 -8.06 -0.58 -10.37
CA ASP A 271 -7.05 0.26 -11.03
C ASP A 271 -6.71 -0.20 -12.45
N MET A 272 -6.84 -1.49 -12.74
CA MET A 272 -6.65 -2.05 -14.09
C MET A 272 -7.86 -1.85 -14.99
N GLU A 273 -8.99 -1.39 -14.46
CA GLU A 273 -10.24 -1.08 -15.17
C GLU A 273 -10.73 -2.25 -16.06
N VAL A 274 -10.53 -3.48 -15.64
CA VAL A 274 -10.92 -4.66 -16.44
C VAL A 274 -12.39 -5.02 -16.27
N ILE A 275 -13.02 -4.58 -15.17
CA ILE A 275 -14.43 -4.78 -14.85
C ILE A 275 -15.20 -3.47 -14.70
N ASN A 276 -14.52 -2.34 -14.76
CA ASN A 276 -15.07 -1.00 -14.56
C ASN A 276 -14.44 -0.03 -15.57
N GLY A 277 -14.98 1.19 -15.65
CA GLY A 277 -14.31 2.32 -16.29
C GLY A 277 -13.36 3.04 -15.32
N PRO A 278 -12.74 4.15 -15.74
CA PRO A 278 -11.95 5.00 -14.85
C PRO A 278 -12.75 5.44 -13.63
N LEU A 279 -12.12 5.39 -12.46
CA LEU A 279 -12.72 5.81 -11.19
C LEU A 279 -12.02 7.06 -10.67
N ASP A 280 -12.81 8.09 -10.33
CA ASP A 280 -12.31 9.26 -9.61
C ASP A 280 -12.29 8.96 -8.10
N ALA A 281 -11.48 7.98 -7.73
CA ALA A 281 -11.32 7.53 -6.34
C ALA A 281 -9.84 7.37 -6.01
N LEU A 282 -9.43 7.88 -4.85
CA LEU A 282 -8.09 7.70 -4.33
C LEU A 282 -7.80 6.22 -4.03
N HIS A 283 -6.51 5.86 -4.01
CA HIS A 283 -6.10 4.50 -3.66
C HIS A 283 -6.69 4.06 -2.31
N GLY A 284 -6.54 4.87 -1.25
CA GLY A 284 -7.08 4.53 0.07
C GLY A 284 -8.61 4.45 0.13
N GLU A 285 -9.34 5.19 -0.69
CA GLU A 285 -10.80 5.07 -0.80
C GLU A 285 -11.20 3.69 -1.37
N LYS A 286 -10.49 3.24 -2.41
CA LYS A 286 -10.68 1.90 -2.97
C LYS A 286 -10.27 0.82 -1.97
N VAL A 287 -9.15 1.00 -1.25
CA VAL A 287 -8.69 0.07 -0.20
C VAL A 287 -9.71 -0.04 0.93
N SER A 288 -10.34 1.08 1.35
CA SER A 288 -11.39 1.10 2.37
C SER A 288 -12.57 0.19 1.99
N VAL A 289 -13.11 0.39 0.79
CA VAL A 289 -14.25 -0.41 0.28
C VAL A 289 -13.84 -1.86 0.11
N ALA A 290 -12.68 -2.12 -0.47
CA ALA A 290 -12.16 -3.47 -0.68
C ALA A 290 -11.97 -4.23 0.64
N ALA A 291 -11.45 -3.56 1.68
CA ALA A 291 -11.26 -4.16 3.00
C ALA A 291 -12.59 -4.60 3.64
N LEU A 292 -13.66 -3.81 3.49
CA LEU A 292 -15.00 -4.18 3.97
C LEU A 292 -15.55 -5.40 3.22
N LEU A 293 -15.47 -5.41 1.89
CA LEU A 293 -15.93 -6.52 1.07
C LEU A 293 -15.18 -7.83 1.38
N VAL A 294 -13.87 -7.74 1.53
CA VAL A 294 -13.03 -8.91 1.87
C VAL A 294 -13.32 -9.38 3.29
N LEU A 295 -13.49 -8.46 4.25
CA LEU A 295 -13.83 -8.81 5.63
C LEU A 295 -15.17 -9.56 5.70
N GLU A 296 -16.20 -9.09 5.00
CA GLU A 296 -17.51 -9.75 4.91
C GLU A 296 -17.37 -11.18 4.38
N GLU A 297 -16.64 -11.35 3.27
CA GLU A 297 -16.38 -12.68 2.69
C GLU A 297 -15.61 -13.59 3.66
N TYR A 298 -14.62 -13.06 4.39
CA TYR A 298 -13.87 -13.83 5.37
C TYR A 298 -14.73 -14.27 6.56
N LYS A 299 -15.56 -13.38 7.09
CA LYS A 299 -16.51 -13.70 8.16
C LYS A 299 -17.54 -14.73 7.69
N ARG A 300 -17.99 -14.67 6.43
CA ARG A 300 -18.86 -15.68 5.82
C ARG A 300 -18.19 -17.06 5.78
N ILE A 301 -16.91 -17.12 5.37
CA ILE A 301 -16.11 -18.36 5.35
C ILE A 301 -15.94 -18.91 6.76
N ALA A 302 -15.57 -18.10 7.74
CA ALA A 302 -15.39 -18.51 9.13
C ALA A 302 -16.70 -19.07 9.71
N ALA A 303 -17.83 -18.40 9.50
CA ALA A 303 -19.15 -18.88 9.93
C ALA A 303 -19.50 -20.24 9.30
N ALA A 304 -19.14 -20.48 8.04
CA ALA A 304 -19.36 -21.76 7.39
C ALA A 304 -18.46 -22.87 7.98
N ILE A 305 -17.21 -22.55 8.36
CA ILE A 305 -16.31 -23.49 9.04
C ILE A 305 -16.88 -23.86 10.42
N THR A 306 -17.23 -22.89 11.24
CA THR A 306 -17.84 -23.11 12.58
C THR A 306 -19.07 -23.99 12.51
N GLN A 307 -19.89 -23.84 11.45
CA GLN A 307 -21.11 -24.63 11.24
C GLN A 307 -20.86 -26.01 10.62
N GLY A 308 -19.61 -26.38 10.33
CA GLY A 308 -19.26 -27.65 9.68
C GLY A 308 -19.78 -27.76 8.23
N ARG A 309 -20.03 -26.63 7.56
CA ARG A 309 -20.52 -26.55 6.18
C ARG A 309 -19.44 -26.28 5.15
N CYS A 310 -18.23 -25.96 5.58
CA CYS A 310 -17.08 -25.67 4.73
C CYS A 310 -16.13 -26.85 4.67
N HIS A 311 -15.79 -27.32 3.47
CA HIS A 311 -14.88 -28.42 3.23
C HIS A 311 -13.85 -28.07 2.16
N ALA A 312 -12.65 -28.62 2.25
CA ALA A 312 -11.62 -28.44 1.23
C ALA A 312 -11.90 -29.33 0.00
N LYS A 313 -11.78 -28.76 -1.18
CA LYS A 313 -11.86 -29.44 -2.49
C LYS A 313 -10.55 -29.29 -3.27
N PRO A 314 -10.26 -30.15 -4.27
CA PRO A 314 -9.18 -29.88 -5.22
C PRO A 314 -9.40 -28.54 -5.93
N TYR A 315 -8.28 -27.87 -6.25
CA TYR A 315 -8.35 -26.66 -7.07
C TYR A 315 -8.80 -27.01 -8.49
N GLU A 316 -9.79 -26.29 -8.97
CA GLU A 316 -10.23 -26.27 -10.37
C GLU A 316 -10.35 -24.82 -10.80
N ASN A 317 -9.83 -24.48 -11.99
CA ASN A 317 -9.96 -23.12 -12.52
C ASN A 317 -11.36 -22.89 -13.07
N GLU A 318 -12.28 -22.54 -12.17
CA GLU A 318 -13.67 -22.23 -12.50
C GLU A 318 -13.84 -20.81 -13.09
N ASP A 319 -12.78 -19.96 -13.07
CA ASP A 319 -12.84 -18.56 -13.49
C ASP A 319 -12.31 -18.33 -14.91
N GLU A 320 -11.92 -19.36 -15.66
CA GLU A 320 -11.26 -19.21 -16.97
C GLU A 320 -12.06 -18.33 -17.96
N GLU A 321 -13.39 -18.51 -18.03
CA GLU A 321 -14.22 -17.69 -18.93
C GLU A 321 -14.34 -16.25 -18.42
N LEU A 322 -14.45 -16.05 -17.12
CA LEU A 322 -14.49 -14.71 -16.50
C LEU A 322 -13.17 -13.97 -16.69
N LEU A 323 -12.03 -14.66 -16.57
CA LEU A 323 -10.70 -14.13 -16.86
C LEU A 323 -10.57 -13.69 -18.32
N LYS A 324 -11.02 -14.53 -19.27
CA LYS A 324 -11.02 -14.17 -20.70
C LYS A 324 -11.90 -12.95 -20.96
N GLU A 325 -13.07 -12.89 -20.35
CA GLU A 325 -13.99 -11.79 -20.56
C GLU A 325 -13.43 -10.47 -19.99
N ALA A 326 -12.90 -10.47 -18.77
CA ALA A 326 -12.39 -9.28 -18.10
C ALA A 326 -11.04 -8.82 -18.70
N PHE A 327 -10.01 -9.65 -18.58
CA PHE A 327 -8.65 -9.28 -19.00
C PHE A 327 -8.42 -9.36 -20.51
N GLY A 328 -9.17 -10.21 -21.22
CA GLY A 328 -9.04 -10.33 -22.66
C GLY A 328 -9.47 -9.09 -23.41
N LYS A 329 -10.50 -8.37 -22.97
CA LYS A 329 -10.96 -7.11 -23.57
C LYS A 329 -9.87 -6.02 -23.61
N LYS A 330 -8.98 -6.00 -22.61
CA LYS A 330 -7.85 -5.05 -22.55
C LYS A 330 -6.52 -5.64 -23.03
N GLY A 331 -6.51 -6.90 -23.53
CA GLY A 331 -5.30 -7.56 -23.99
C GLY A 331 -4.34 -7.99 -22.87
N LEU A 332 -4.81 -8.04 -21.62
CA LEU A 332 -3.99 -8.31 -20.43
C LEU A 332 -3.98 -9.80 -20.02
N LEU A 333 -4.74 -10.66 -20.68
CA LEU A 333 -4.94 -12.05 -20.28
C LEU A 333 -3.62 -12.85 -20.18
N GLU A 334 -2.73 -12.70 -21.16
CA GLU A 334 -1.45 -13.41 -21.20
C GLU A 334 -0.50 -12.94 -20.08
N GLU A 335 -0.49 -11.64 -19.76
CA GLU A 335 0.31 -11.10 -18.65
C GLU A 335 -0.21 -11.61 -17.30
N ILE A 336 -1.52 -11.67 -17.11
CA ILE A 336 -2.14 -12.20 -15.91
C ILE A 336 -1.87 -13.69 -15.73
N ARG A 337 -1.93 -14.47 -16.82
CA ARG A 337 -1.57 -15.91 -16.78
C ARG A 337 -0.11 -16.08 -16.37
N LYS A 338 0.79 -15.33 -17.01
CA LYS A 338 2.23 -15.36 -16.70
C LYS A 338 2.53 -14.95 -15.25
N GLU A 339 1.86 -13.93 -14.72
CA GLU A 339 2.00 -13.51 -13.31
C GLU A 339 1.64 -14.65 -12.35
N ASN A 340 0.69 -15.52 -12.72
CA ASN A 340 0.18 -16.59 -11.86
C ASN A 340 0.82 -17.95 -12.10
N GLU A 341 1.81 -18.07 -12.95
CA GLU A 341 2.55 -19.32 -13.20
C GLU A 341 3.80 -19.46 -12.29
N PRO A 342 4.01 -20.63 -11.66
CA PRO A 342 3.06 -21.74 -11.49
C PRO A 342 1.93 -21.38 -10.51
N GLU A 343 0.74 -21.98 -10.69
CA GLU A 343 -0.42 -21.73 -9.82
C GLU A 343 -0.12 -22.15 -8.37
N LEU A 344 -0.35 -21.26 -7.42
CA LEU A 344 -0.06 -21.51 -6.00
C LEU A 344 -0.98 -22.59 -5.41
N LEU A 345 -2.25 -22.63 -5.82
CA LEU A 345 -3.23 -23.55 -5.26
C LEU A 345 -2.97 -25.01 -5.63
N GLU A 346 -2.31 -25.28 -6.77
CA GLU A 346 -1.91 -26.63 -7.16
C GLU A 346 -0.89 -27.26 -6.18
N THR A 347 -0.20 -26.45 -5.41
CA THR A 347 0.76 -26.91 -4.41
C THR A 347 0.10 -27.28 -3.07
N ILE A 348 -1.18 -26.97 -2.88
CA ILE A 348 -1.91 -27.17 -1.63
C ILE A 348 -2.74 -28.45 -1.72
N SER A 349 -2.45 -29.40 -0.83
CA SER A 349 -3.24 -30.63 -0.71
C SER A 349 -4.61 -30.33 -0.05
N PRO A 350 -5.74 -30.75 -0.63
CA PRO A 350 -7.05 -30.61 0.00
C PRO A 350 -7.11 -31.20 1.41
N GLN A 351 -6.48 -32.36 1.63
CA GLN A 351 -6.44 -33.00 2.95
C GLN A 351 -5.66 -32.19 3.98
N HIS A 352 -4.63 -31.44 3.53
CA HIS A 352 -3.91 -30.52 4.40
C HIS A 352 -4.74 -29.28 4.69
N LEU A 353 -5.35 -28.68 3.65
CA LEU A 353 -6.22 -27.52 3.80
C LEU A 353 -7.41 -27.81 4.75
N GLU A 354 -8.03 -29.00 4.64
CA GLU A 354 -9.09 -29.43 5.55
C GLU A 354 -8.66 -29.40 7.02
N LYS A 355 -7.44 -29.80 7.32
CA LYS A 355 -6.88 -29.76 8.68
C LYS A 355 -6.58 -28.34 9.16
N CYS A 356 -6.38 -27.40 8.24
CA CYS A 356 -6.10 -26.00 8.54
C CYS A 356 -7.38 -25.17 8.78
N LEU A 357 -8.59 -25.66 8.43
CA LEU A 357 -9.81 -24.88 8.47
C LEU A 357 -10.08 -24.25 9.85
N ASN A 358 -9.95 -25.00 10.94
CA ASN A 358 -10.13 -24.46 12.28
C ASN A 358 -9.12 -23.34 12.61
N GLY A 359 -7.84 -23.52 12.20
CA GLY A 359 -6.83 -22.47 12.40
C GLY A 359 -7.09 -21.23 11.52
N ILE A 360 -7.70 -21.40 10.34
CA ILE A 360 -8.15 -20.30 9.49
C ILE A 360 -9.27 -19.54 10.20
N GLU A 361 -10.28 -20.26 10.74
CA GLU A 361 -11.39 -19.68 11.51
C GLU A 361 -10.85 -18.89 12.71
N GLU A 362 -9.96 -19.47 13.53
CA GLU A 362 -9.35 -18.79 14.68
C GLU A 362 -8.65 -17.47 14.27
N ILE A 363 -7.92 -17.45 13.14
CA ILE A 363 -7.27 -16.23 12.64
C ILE A 363 -8.31 -15.17 12.22
N ILE A 364 -9.40 -15.59 11.57
CA ILE A 364 -10.46 -14.66 11.14
C ILE A 364 -11.22 -14.10 12.35
N ASP A 365 -11.38 -14.86 13.41
CA ASP A 365 -12.05 -14.42 14.64
C ASP A 365 -11.26 -13.30 15.38
N GLU A 366 -9.94 -13.24 15.19
CA GLU A 366 -9.12 -12.10 15.68
C GLU A 366 -9.44 -10.78 14.96
N LEU A 367 -10.03 -10.82 13.77
CA LEU A 367 -10.39 -9.63 13.01
C LEU A 367 -11.54 -8.86 13.68
N PRO A 368 -11.59 -7.53 13.54
CA PRO A 368 -12.76 -6.77 13.98
C PRO A 368 -14.03 -7.30 13.32
N SER A 369 -15.17 -7.11 13.98
CA SER A 369 -16.46 -7.36 13.31
C SER A 369 -16.66 -6.37 12.15
N GLU A 370 -17.45 -6.75 11.16
CA GLU A 370 -17.85 -5.89 10.04
C GLU A 370 -18.38 -4.55 10.53
N GLN A 371 -19.27 -4.58 11.54
CA GLN A 371 -19.83 -3.37 12.14
C GLN A 371 -18.76 -2.50 12.79
N THR A 372 -17.78 -3.09 13.46
CA THR A 372 -16.67 -2.35 14.08
C THR A 372 -15.80 -1.68 13.02
N MET A 373 -15.43 -2.42 11.97
CA MET A 373 -14.62 -1.88 10.86
C MET A 373 -15.36 -0.76 10.14
N PHE A 374 -16.63 -1.00 9.79
CA PHE A 374 -17.48 0.01 9.16
C PHE A 374 -17.53 1.30 9.98
N HIS A 375 -17.74 1.19 11.30
CA HIS A 375 -17.82 2.35 12.18
C HIS A 375 -16.49 3.11 12.33
N LEU A 376 -15.36 2.40 12.35
CA LEU A 376 -14.03 3.03 12.35
C LEU A 376 -13.79 3.84 11.07
N LEU A 377 -14.10 3.25 9.91
CA LEU A 377 -13.95 3.91 8.60
C LEU A 377 -14.96 5.07 8.44
N GLU A 378 -16.17 4.94 8.98
CA GLU A 378 -17.15 6.03 9.01
C GLU A 378 -16.67 7.24 9.81
N LYS A 379 -16.12 7.01 11.00
CA LYS A 379 -15.52 8.08 11.82
C LYS A 379 -14.38 8.80 11.10
N ALA A 380 -13.60 8.08 10.33
CA ALA A 380 -12.49 8.64 9.56
C ALA A 380 -12.94 9.37 8.28
N GLY A 381 -14.24 9.36 7.94
CA GLY A 381 -14.73 9.94 6.70
C GLY A 381 -14.33 9.15 5.44
N CYS A 382 -13.98 7.86 5.60
CA CYS A 382 -13.57 7.01 4.50
C CYS A 382 -14.75 6.55 3.65
N ALA A 383 -14.50 6.20 2.37
CA ALA A 383 -15.43 5.48 1.52
C ALA A 383 -15.76 4.10 2.14
N LYS A 384 -17.02 3.65 2.03
CA LYS A 384 -17.48 2.42 2.69
C LYS A 384 -18.23 1.48 1.77
N THR A 385 -18.72 1.99 0.67
CA THR A 385 -19.53 1.24 -0.29
C THR A 385 -18.95 1.37 -1.70
N VAL A 386 -19.26 0.42 -2.55
CA VAL A 386 -18.88 0.49 -3.97
C VAL A 386 -19.40 1.74 -4.66
N TYR A 387 -20.55 2.24 -4.23
CA TYR A 387 -21.14 3.48 -4.76
C TYR A 387 -20.31 4.73 -4.42
N ASP A 388 -19.66 4.77 -3.25
CA ASP A 388 -18.81 5.88 -2.83
C ASP A 388 -17.58 6.06 -3.73
N ILE A 389 -17.17 5.00 -4.43
CA ILE A 389 -16.05 4.99 -5.37
C ILE A 389 -16.50 4.94 -6.83
N GLY A 390 -17.80 5.10 -7.11
CA GLY A 390 -18.36 5.14 -8.46
C GLY A 390 -18.59 3.77 -9.12
N LEU A 391 -18.67 2.70 -8.33
CA LEU A 391 -19.00 1.37 -8.81
C LEU A 391 -20.46 0.99 -8.48
N ASP A 392 -20.98 0.01 -9.22
CA ASP A 392 -22.25 -0.66 -8.94
C ASP A 392 -22.06 -1.92 -8.11
N GLU A 393 -23.11 -2.36 -7.42
CA GLU A 393 -23.15 -3.64 -6.67
C GLU A 393 -22.82 -4.85 -7.56
N SER A 394 -23.16 -4.78 -8.84
CA SER A 394 -22.82 -5.82 -9.84
C SER A 394 -21.30 -6.05 -9.99
N ALA A 395 -20.46 -5.10 -9.58
CA ALA A 395 -19.00 -5.24 -9.58
C ALA A 395 -18.47 -6.08 -8.41
N VAL A 396 -19.24 -6.27 -7.32
CA VAL A 396 -18.76 -6.91 -6.08
C VAL A 396 -18.31 -8.36 -6.33
N LEU A 397 -19.18 -9.20 -6.87
CA LEU A 397 -18.85 -10.62 -7.10
C LEU A 397 -17.70 -10.80 -8.11
N PRO A 398 -17.68 -10.12 -9.28
CA PRO A 398 -16.51 -10.15 -10.15
C PRO A 398 -15.23 -9.68 -9.48
N SER A 399 -15.29 -8.65 -8.61
CA SER A 399 -14.12 -8.17 -7.86
C SER A 399 -13.54 -9.26 -6.97
N LEU A 400 -14.33 -9.89 -6.14
CA LEU A 400 -13.87 -10.94 -5.22
C LEU A 400 -13.34 -12.18 -5.98
N ARG A 401 -13.95 -12.54 -7.12
CA ARG A 401 -13.52 -13.68 -7.94
C ARG A 401 -12.22 -13.43 -8.70
N LEU A 402 -12.04 -12.24 -9.27
CA LEU A 402 -10.92 -11.91 -10.16
C LEU A 402 -9.71 -11.31 -9.42
N ALA A 403 -9.92 -10.64 -8.29
CA ALA A 403 -8.84 -9.99 -7.54
C ALA A 403 -7.65 -10.92 -7.24
N PRO A 404 -7.82 -12.19 -6.85
CA PRO A 404 -6.69 -13.09 -6.59
C PRO A 404 -5.73 -13.27 -7.76
N TYR A 405 -6.15 -13.00 -8.99
CA TYR A 405 -5.32 -13.14 -10.19
C TYR A 405 -4.46 -11.91 -10.49
N THR A 406 -4.76 -10.76 -9.90
CA THR A 406 -3.97 -9.53 -10.15
C THR A 406 -2.54 -9.65 -9.66
N ARG A 407 -2.27 -10.57 -8.74
CA ARG A 407 -0.95 -10.79 -8.16
C ARG A 407 -0.80 -12.22 -7.64
N ARG A 408 0.33 -12.85 -7.94
CA ARG A 408 0.67 -14.19 -7.44
C ARG A 408 1.02 -14.15 -5.95
N ARG A 409 -0.01 -13.96 -5.10
CA ARG A 409 0.09 -13.93 -3.64
C ARG A 409 -1.05 -14.75 -3.03
N LEU A 410 -0.71 -15.57 -2.02
CA LEU A 410 -1.71 -16.36 -1.35
C LEU A 410 -2.49 -15.51 -0.34
N SER A 411 -3.77 -15.41 -0.53
CA SER A 411 -4.77 -14.80 0.36
C SER A 411 -5.87 -15.83 0.64
N LEU A 412 -6.65 -15.63 1.69
CA LEU A 412 -7.83 -16.48 1.92
C LEU A 412 -8.83 -16.35 0.76
N LEU A 413 -8.92 -15.17 0.15
CA LEU A 413 -9.74 -14.97 -1.05
C LEU A 413 -9.26 -15.85 -2.23
N ARG A 414 -7.96 -16.15 -2.34
CA ARG A 414 -7.43 -17.11 -3.31
C ARG A 414 -7.70 -18.55 -2.87
N ILE A 415 -7.48 -18.87 -1.59
CA ILE A 415 -7.75 -20.18 -1.01
C ILE A 415 -9.22 -20.57 -1.11
N SER A 416 -10.16 -19.61 -1.08
CA SER A 416 -11.60 -19.87 -1.18
C SER A 416 -11.99 -20.65 -2.44
N LYS A 417 -11.19 -20.58 -3.50
CA LYS A 417 -11.36 -21.41 -4.72
C LYS A 417 -11.18 -22.91 -4.49
N MET A 418 -10.57 -23.29 -3.36
CA MET A 418 -10.44 -24.67 -2.90
C MET A 418 -11.43 -25.02 -1.77
N LEU A 419 -12.42 -24.17 -1.51
CA LEU A 419 -13.44 -24.41 -0.50
C LEU A 419 -14.80 -24.73 -1.16
N ASP A 420 -15.47 -25.74 -0.61
CA ASP A 420 -16.87 -26.10 -0.92
C ASP A 420 -17.72 -25.71 0.29
N ILE A 421 -18.57 -24.70 0.15
CA ILE A 421 -19.46 -24.22 1.21
C ILE A 421 -20.88 -24.67 0.89
N ARG A 422 -21.39 -25.65 1.63
CA ARG A 422 -22.67 -26.28 1.39
C ARG A 422 -23.83 -25.47 1.96
N GLY A 423 -24.93 -25.42 1.24
CA GLY A 423 -26.20 -24.85 1.70
C GLY A 423 -26.36 -23.35 1.48
N GLU A 424 -25.67 -22.81 0.49
CA GLU A 424 -25.94 -21.48 -0.10
C GLU A 424 -26.66 -21.61 -1.45
#